data_5fb02867163251de720d344e4e49803e
#
_entry.id   5fb02867163251de720d344e4e49803e
#
_cell.length_a   1.000
_cell.length_b   1.000
_cell.length_c   1.000
_cell.angle_alpha   90.00
_cell.angle_beta   90.00
_cell.angle_gamma   90.00
#
_symmetry.space_group_name_H-M   'P 1'
#
loop_
_entity.id
_entity.type
_entity.pdbx_description
1 polymer ?
#
loop_
_entity_poly.entity_id
_entity_poly.type
_entity_poly.pdbx_seq_one_letter_code
_entity_poly.pdbx_strand_id
1 'polypeptide(L)'
;MEQEKKGEQELQEEQKPILLNDLLGFSEEEMSRTRVKFNTYNGETDPLTLFMEGDKALKERLHKNWLYHVGERDNLKNADIAICLVKIRGNHWLLTTVDDFKKDENGEYTGIPKEKYEQYFGRTIIEYTLTGRTIVRHFDRYAAELKVRQILPGNNDDFPGYDNVKLSYSDLKRVIARKDWIAALGNQKAVYLITDKKTGKLYVGSATGEEMLLQRWSQYVAD
;
A
#
# COMPACT_ATOMS: atom_id res chain seq x y z
N MET A 1 -25.43 -47.34 0.16
CA MET A 1 -25.71 -45.98 0.57
C MET A 1 -24.96 -45.47 1.82
N GLU A 2 -24.23 -46.32 2.56
CA GLU A 2 -23.38 -45.90 3.70
C GLU A 2 -21.88 -45.82 3.39
N GLN A 3 -21.44 -46.29 2.24
CA GLN A 3 -20.03 -46.24 1.82
C GLN A 3 -19.69 -45.02 0.95
N GLU A 4 -20.66 -44.30 0.40
CA GLU A 4 -20.42 -43.08 -0.40
C GLU A 4 -20.26 -41.81 0.42
N LYS A 5 -20.64 -41.80 1.71
CA LYS A 5 -20.47 -40.65 2.60
C LYS A 5 -19.14 -40.56 3.34
N LYS A 6 -18.24 -41.54 3.17
CA LYS A 6 -16.91 -41.51 3.78
C LYS A 6 -15.80 -40.96 2.89
N GLY A 7 -16.09 -40.64 1.62
CA GLY A 7 -15.10 -40.19 0.65
C GLY A 7 -14.96 -38.65 0.51
N GLU A 8 -15.81 -37.87 1.14
CA GLU A 8 -15.79 -36.40 0.99
C GLU A 8 -15.22 -35.62 2.21
N GLN A 9 -14.73 -36.30 3.21
CA GLN A 9 -14.13 -35.71 4.42
C GLN A 9 -12.60 -35.73 4.49
N GLU A 10 -11.93 -36.28 3.52
CA GLU A 10 -10.45 -36.29 3.47
C GLU A 10 -9.99 -35.41 2.31
N LEU A 11 -9.24 -34.37 2.66
CA LEU A 11 -8.37 -33.48 1.88
C LEU A 11 -8.78 -32.00 1.87
N GLN A 12 -9.06 -31.41 3.01
CA GLN A 12 -8.62 -30.05 3.27
C GLN A 12 -7.29 -30.14 4.03
N GLU A 13 -6.19 -30.41 3.33
CA GLU A 13 -4.88 -29.99 3.84
C GLU A 13 -5.00 -28.49 4.13
N GLU A 14 -4.98 -28.11 5.41
CA GLU A 14 -4.90 -26.69 5.80
C GLU A 14 -3.63 -26.13 5.15
N GLN A 15 -3.81 -25.41 4.05
CA GLN A 15 -2.69 -24.75 3.37
C GLN A 15 -2.00 -23.85 4.39
N LYS A 16 -0.73 -24.13 4.66
CA LYS A 16 0.09 -23.33 5.56
C LYS A 16 -0.01 -21.85 5.13
N PRO A 17 -0.39 -20.93 6.02
CA PRO A 17 -0.50 -19.53 5.65
C PRO A 17 0.86 -18.96 5.22
N ILE A 18 0.86 -18.16 4.19
CA ILE A 18 2.03 -17.37 3.80
C ILE A 18 2.25 -16.32 4.88
N LEU A 19 3.46 -16.23 5.40
CA LEU A 19 3.86 -15.26 6.40
C LEU A 19 4.55 -14.05 5.75
N LEU A 20 4.57 -12.92 6.44
CA LEU A 20 5.25 -11.74 5.91
C LEU A 20 6.74 -12.03 5.64
N ASN A 21 7.41 -12.82 6.50
CA ASN A 21 8.81 -13.16 6.27
C ASN A 21 9.04 -14.09 5.07
N ASP A 22 8.05 -14.84 4.63
CA ASP A 22 8.15 -15.63 3.38
C ASP A 22 8.31 -14.70 2.15
N LEU A 23 7.79 -13.46 2.22
CA LEU A 23 7.96 -12.44 1.19
C LEU A 23 9.26 -11.63 1.36
N LEU A 24 9.65 -11.34 2.61
CA LEU A 24 10.81 -10.49 2.90
C LEU A 24 12.12 -11.27 2.85
N GLY A 25 12.09 -12.55 3.26
CA GLY A 25 13.27 -13.43 3.27
C GLY A 25 14.35 -12.97 4.23
N PHE A 26 13.97 -12.37 5.37
CA PHE A 26 14.92 -11.95 6.39
C PHE A 26 15.54 -13.14 7.09
N SER A 27 16.85 -13.07 7.31
CA SER A 27 17.58 -13.97 8.20
C SER A 27 17.17 -13.74 9.67
N GLU A 28 17.51 -14.68 10.55
CA GLU A 28 17.30 -14.52 12.00
C GLU A 28 17.98 -13.25 12.56
N GLU A 29 19.17 -12.93 12.05
CA GLU A 29 19.88 -11.72 12.41
C GLU A 29 19.10 -10.46 11.99
N GLU A 30 18.64 -10.38 10.74
CA GLU A 30 17.84 -9.27 10.24
C GLU A 30 16.52 -9.15 11.03
N MET A 31 15.82 -10.26 11.29
CA MET A 31 14.59 -10.26 12.09
C MET A 31 14.81 -9.69 13.49
N SER A 32 15.92 -10.03 14.16
CA SER A 32 16.24 -9.52 15.50
C SER A 32 16.41 -8.01 15.57
N ARG A 33 16.93 -7.41 14.46
CA ARG A 33 17.17 -5.97 14.29
C ARG A 33 15.97 -5.24 13.70
N THR A 34 14.86 -5.95 13.39
CA THR A 34 13.67 -5.39 12.76
C THR A 34 12.59 -5.04 13.77
N ARG A 35 11.96 -3.88 13.60
CA ARG A 35 10.74 -3.48 14.31
C ARG A 35 9.58 -3.36 13.33
N VAL A 36 8.44 -3.88 13.73
CA VAL A 36 7.16 -3.68 13.02
C VAL A 36 6.35 -2.65 13.78
N LYS A 37 5.94 -1.59 13.10
CA LYS A 37 5.09 -0.57 13.69
C LYS A 37 3.71 -0.56 13.08
N PHE A 38 2.71 -0.65 13.94
CA PHE A 38 1.29 -0.67 13.61
C PHE A 38 0.71 0.73 13.78
N ASN A 39 0.37 1.37 12.68
CA ASN A 39 -0.05 2.76 12.64
C ASN A 39 -1.55 2.87 12.41
N THR A 40 -2.20 3.66 13.25
CA THR A 40 -3.65 3.88 13.24
C THR A 40 -3.95 5.38 13.22
N TYR A 41 -5.22 5.72 13.00
CA TYR A 41 -5.72 7.08 13.19
C TYR A 41 -5.32 7.63 14.57
N ASN A 42 -4.81 8.85 14.62
CA ASN A 42 -4.30 9.49 15.84
C ASN A 42 -5.26 10.51 16.47
N GLY A 43 -6.50 10.59 15.97
CA GLY A 43 -7.50 11.59 16.39
C GLY A 43 -7.65 12.77 15.44
N GLU A 44 -6.65 13.04 14.60
CA GLU A 44 -6.65 14.15 13.65
C GLU A 44 -6.47 13.69 12.20
N THR A 45 -5.54 12.78 11.99
CA THR A 45 -5.14 12.35 10.64
C THR A 45 -5.10 10.82 10.53
N ASP A 46 -5.62 10.30 9.43
CA ASP A 46 -5.56 8.87 9.12
C ASP A 46 -4.31 8.58 8.28
N PRO A 47 -3.38 7.73 8.76
CA PRO A 47 -2.20 7.36 8.01
C PRO A 47 -2.52 6.61 6.71
N LEU A 48 -3.65 5.91 6.63
CA LEU A 48 -4.08 5.26 5.39
C LEU A 48 -4.41 6.29 4.31
N THR A 49 -5.16 7.33 4.66
CA THR A 49 -5.49 8.44 3.75
C THR A 49 -4.21 9.11 3.23
N LEU A 50 -3.26 9.44 4.12
CA LEU A 50 -1.97 10.02 3.72
C LEU A 50 -1.20 9.15 2.72
N PHE A 51 -1.21 7.84 2.94
CA PHE A 51 -0.54 6.91 2.04
C PHE A 51 -1.23 6.81 0.68
N MET A 52 -2.57 6.76 0.67
CA MET A 52 -3.38 6.58 -0.54
C MET A 52 -3.45 7.84 -1.42
N GLU A 53 -3.30 9.03 -0.86
CA GLU A 53 -3.24 10.28 -1.62
C GLU A 53 -1.99 10.41 -2.50
N GLY A 54 -0.99 9.55 -2.29
CA GLY A 54 0.07 9.25 -3.26
C GLY A 54 1.14 10.32 -3.47
N ASP A 55 1.00 11.51 -2.90
CA ASP A 55 2.00 12.58 -2.96
C ASP A 55 3.27 12.17 -2.19
N LYS A 56 4.46 12.46 -2.76
CA LYS A 56 5.75 12.18 -2.12
C LYS A 56 5.87 12.84 -0.75
N ALA A 57 5.44 14.09 -0.64
CA ALA A 57 5.49 14.84 0.62
C ALA A 57 4.57 14.24 1.69
N LEU A 58 3.41 13.73 1.30
CA LEU A 58 2.48 13.04 2.22
C LEU A 58 3.03 11.71 2.70
N LYS A 59 3.73 10.95 1.84
CA LYS A 59 4.43 9.71 2.24
C LYS A 59 5.59 9.98 3.18
N GLU A 60 6.38 11.01 2.93
CA GLU A 60 7.45 11.46 3.84
C GLU A 60 6.86 11.89 5.19
N ARG A 61 5.73 12.62 5.19
CA ARG A 61 5.01 12.99 6.41
C ARG A 61 4.47 11.77 7.16
N LEU A 62 3.97 10.76 6.47
CA LEU A 62 3.58 9.49 7.08
C LEU A 62 4.77 8.84 7.80
N HIS A 63 5.91 8.71 7.14
CA HIS A 63 7.07 8.08 7.74
C HIS A 63 7.58 8.89 8.94
N LYS A 64 7.70 10.21 8.82
CA LYS A 64 8.15 11.08 9.93
C LYS A 64 7.21 11.00 11.15
N ASN A 65 5.91 11.11 10.95
CA ASN A 65 4.95 11.29 12.03
C ASN A 65 4.43 9.99 12.62
N TRP A 66 4.52 8.88 11.88
CA TRP A 66 4.02 7.59 12.33
C TRP A 66 5.12 6.54 12.44
N LEU A 67 5.89 6.26 11.38
CA LEU A 67 6.90 5.21 11.45
C LEU A 67 8.04 5.58 12.40
N TYR A 68 8.59 6.78 12.28
CA TYR A 68 9.77 7.21 13.04
C TYR A 68 9.44 7.99 14.32
N HIS A 69 8.18 8.33 14.54
CA HIS A 69 7.79 8.98 15.79
C HIS A 69 7.96 8.02 16.97
N VAL A 70 8.74 8.42 17.94
CA VAL A 70 8.93 7.73 19.22
C VAL A 70 8.38 8.63 20.35
N GLY A 71 7.64 8.02 21.29
CA GLY A 71 7.20 8.71 22.50
C GLY A 71 8.27 8.69 23.59
N GLU A 72 7.87 8.76 24.84
CA GLU A 72 8.76 8.68 26.01
C GLU A 72 9.67 7.45 26.02
N ARG A 73 9.21 6.34 25.43
CA ARG A 73 9.99 5.11 25.26
C ARG A 73 10.46 4.98 23.83
N ASP A 74 11.77 4.92 23.66
CA ASP A 74 12.39 4.67 22.35
C ASP A 74 12.27 3.19 21.96
N ASN A 75 11.15 2.85 21.36
CA ASN A 75 10.84 1.48 20.92
C ASN A 75 11.59 1.06 19.64
N LEU A 76 12.28 2.00 18.97
CA LEU A 76 13.10 1.74 17.79
C LEU A 76 14.58 1.53 18.15
N LYS A 77 14.97 1.78 19.39
CA LYS A 77 16.34 1.57 19.86
C LYS A 77 16.82 0.14 19.60
N ASN A 78 18.09 0.00 19.22
CA ASN A 78 18.75 -1.27 18.88
C ASN A 78 18.08 -1.99 17.69
N ALA A 79 17.55 -1.24 16.75
CA ALA A 79 17.07 -1.74 15.48
C ALA A 79 17.58 -0.82 14.36
N ASP A 80 17.65 -1.35 13.16
CA ASP A 80 18.04 -0.63 11.95
C ASP A 80 17.16 -0.97 10.74
N ILE A 81 16.18 -1.87 10.90
CA ILE A 81 15.16 -2.18 9.91
C ILE A 81 13.79 -1.91 10.52
N ALA A 82 12.96 -1.17 9.78
CA ALA A 82 11.58 -0.85 10.19
C ALA A 82 10.58 -1.32 9.13
N ILE A 83 9.51 -1.97 9.58
CA ILE A 83 8.35 -2.33 8.78
C ILE A 83 7.18 -1.45 9.21
N CYS A 84 6.59 -0.73 8.27
CA CYS A 84 5.43 0.10 8.50
C CYS A 84 4.15 -0.59 8.05
N LEU A 85 3.25 -0.81 8.99
CA LEU A 85 1.91 -1.33 8.74
C LEU A 85 0.89 -0.27 9.10
N VAL A 86 -0.04 0.00 8.19
CA VAL A 86 -1.11 0.98 8.37
C VAL A 86 -2.46 0.26 8.43
N LYS A 87 -3.29 0.66 9.40
CA LYS A 87 -4.60 0.06 9.61
C LYS A 87 -5.52 0.28 8.41
N ILE A 88 -6.12 -0.81 7.90
CA ILE A 88 -7.21 -0.74 6.93
C ILE A 88 -8.54 -0.87 7.66
N ARG A 89 -8.78 -2.03 8.29
CA ARG A 89 -10.00 -2.33 9.07
C ARG A 89 -9.78 -3.60 9.90
N GLY A 90 -10.55 -3.78 10.98
CA GLY A 90 -10.52 -5.01 11.78
C GLY A 90 -9.08 -5.39 12.18
N ASN A 91 -8.60 -6.55 11.76
CA ASN A 91 -7.23 -7.04 11.95
C ASN A 91 -6.37 -6.97 10.67
N HIS A 92 -6.78 -6.19 9.67
CA HIS A 92 -6.10 -6.04 8.39
C HIS A 92 -5.24 -4.78 8.37
N TRP A 93 -4.00 -4.94 7.88
CA TRP A 93 -2.96 -3.91 7.84
C TRP A 93 -2.32 -3.87 6.46
N LEU A 94 -2.10 -2.68 5.93
CA LEU A 94 -1.40 -2.46 4.66
C LEU A 94 0.09 -2.30 4.92
N LEU A 95 0.92 -3.06 4.22
CA LEU A 95 2.37 -2.85 4.20
C LEU A 95 2.67 -1.61 3.35
N THR A 96 3.22 -0.57 3.97
CA THR A 96 3.50 0.71 3.28
C THR A 96 4.97 0.91 2.98
N THR A 97 5.87 0.38 3.82
CA THR A 97 7.32 0.38 3.55
C THR A 97 8.08 -0.63 4.41
N VAL A 98 9.27 -0.97 3.98
CA VAL A 98 10.32 -1.66 4.73
C VAL A 98 11.59 -0.85 4.53
N ASP A 99 12.09 -0.22 5.59
CA ASP A 99 13.18 0.74 5.52
C ASP A 99 14.43 0.23 6.24
N ASP A 100 15.59 0.55 5.71
CA ASP A 100 16.80 0.71 6.52
C ASP A 100 16.74 2.07 7.20
N PHE A 101 16.91 2.14 8.50
CA PHE A 101 16.82 3.40 9.24
C PHE A 101 17.95 3.60 10.24
N LYS A 102 18.19 4.85 10.57
CA LYS A 102 19.20 5.25 11.57
C LYS A 102 18.75 6.49 12.32
N LYS A 103 19.38 6.72 13.46
CA LYS A 103 19.24 7.95 14.22
C LYS A 103 20.28 8.97 13.71
N ASP A 104 19.84 10.18 13.44
CA ASP A 104 20.71 11.28 13.04
C ASP A 104 21.41 11.94 14.23
N GLU A 105 22.23 12.98 13.96
CA GLU A 105 22.99 13.73 14.96
C GLU A 105 22.07 14.48 15.95
N ASN A 106 20.85 14.80 15.54
CA ASN A 106 19.84 15.47 16.36
C ASN A 106 19.03 14.49 17.20
N GLY A 107 19.26 13.19 17.03
CA GLY A 107 18.54 12.13 17.69
C GLY A 107 17.20 11.80 17.04
N GLU A 108 16.90 12.29 15.83
CA GLU A 108 15.73 11.94 15.04
C GLU A 108 15.99 10.69 14.20
N TYR A 109 14.96 9.84 14.05
CA TYR A 109 15.03 8.68 13.17
C TYR A 109 14.68 9.06 11.73
N THR A 110 15.49 8.56 10.79
CA THR A 110 15.27 8.67 9.35
C THR A 110 15.55 7.33 8.68
N GLY A 111 14.83 7.01 7.63
CA GLY A 111 15.02 5.75 6.91
C GLY A 111 14.89 5.90 5.41
N ILE A 112 15.38 4.89 4.72
CA ILE A 112 15.35 4.76 3.28
C ILE A 112 14.66 3.44 2.94
N PRO A 113 13.59 3.47 2.11
CA PRO A 113 12.91 2.26 1.65
C PRO A 113 13.87 1.29 0.96
N LYS A 114 13.75 0.02 1.30
CA LYS A 114 14.51 -1.07 0.65
C LYS A 114 13.87 -1.39 -0.70
N GLU A 115 14.49 -0.95 -1.80
CA GLU A 115 13.97 -1.07 -3.18
C GLU A 115 13.49 -2.49 -3.54
N LYS A 116 14.19 -3.53 -3.08
CA LYS A 116 13.81 -4.92 -3.37
C LYS A 116 12.41 -5.31 -2.89
N TYR A 117 11.82 -4.54 -1.97
CA TYR A 117 10.49 -4.79 -1.41
C TYR A 117 9.41 -3.84 -1.93
N GLU A 118 9.76 -2.84 -2.74
CA GLU A 118 8.81 -1.84 -3.26
C GLU A 118 7.62 -2.48 -3.97
N GLN A 119 7.84 -3.62 -4.63
CA GLN A 119 6.77 -4.39 -5.27
C GLN A 119 5.64 -4.82 -4.31
N TYR A 120 5.87 -4.82 -3.01
CA TYR A 120 4.89 -5.19 -1.99
C TYR A 120 4.21 -3.99 -1.33
N PHE A 121 4.77 -2.77 -1.47
CA PHE A 121 4.27 -1.58 -0.82
C PHE A 121 2.92 -1.14 -1.39
N GLY A 122 1.98 -0.83 -0.50
CA GLY A 122 0.62 -0.44 -0.86
C GLY A 122 -0.25 -1.57 -1.43
N ARG A 123 0.25 -2.82 -1.43
CA ARG A 123 -0.40 -3.97 -2.05
C ARG A 123 -0.58 -5.16 -1.13
N THR A 124 0.34 -5.34 -0.18
CA THR A 124 0.33 -6.50 0.71
C THR A 124 -0.50 -6.21 1.93
N ILE A 125 -1.57 -6.99 2.10
CA ILE A 125 -2.46 -6.93 3.25
C ILE A 125 -2.05 -8.00 4.24
N ILE A 126 -1.69 -7.59 5.44
CA ILE A 126 -1.31 -8.45 6.55
C ILE A 126 -2.49 -8.60 7.49
N GLU A 127 -2.78 -9.83 7.89
CA GLU A 127 -3.72 -10.15 8.94
C GLU A 127 -2.97 -10.35 10.25
N TYR A 128 -3.29 -9.50 11.24
CA TYR A 128 -2.71 -9.57 12.58
C TYR A 128 -3.62 -8.91 13.61
N THR A 129 -3.89 -9.61 14.71
CA THR A 129 -4.67 -9.05 15.82
C THR A 129 -3.74 -8.36 16.81
N LEU A 130 -3.67 -7.03 16.72
CA LEU A 130 -2.87 -6.23 17.65
C LEU A 130 -3.50 -6.25 19.04
N THR A 131 -2.80 -6.85 19.98
CA THR A 131 -3.21 -6.93 21.39
C THR A 131 -2.41 -5.96 22.26
N GLY A 132 -3.05 -5.40 23.28
CA GLY A 132 -2.41 -4.47 24.21
C GLY A 132 -2.17 -3.07 23.62
N ARG A 133 -1.40 -2.23 24.34
CA ARG A 133 -1.20 -0.80 24.00
C ARG A 133 0.04 -0.53 23.15
N THR A 134 0.97 -1.48 23.07
CA THR A 134 2.22 -1.28 22.34
C THR A 134 2.01 -1.49 20.85
N ILE A 135 2.24 -0.44 20.07
CA ILE A 135 2.10 -0.43 18.61
C ILE A 135 3.38 -0.84 17.86
N VAL A 136 4.49 -1.02 18.56
CA VAL A 136 5.77 -1.50 18.01
C VAL A 136 6.03 -2.91 18.50
N ARG A 137 6.41 -3.80 17.61
CA ARG A 137 6.74 -5.20 17.91
C ARG A 137 8.13 -5.55 17.39
N HIS A 138 8.81 -6.44 18.08
CA HIS A 138 10.02 -7.10 17.60
C HIS A 138 9.63 -8.13 16.54
N PHE A 139 10.18 -8.01 15.33
CA PHE A 139 9.76 -8.86 14.22
C PHE A 139 10.07 -10.35 14.46
N ASP A 140 11.23 -10.66 15.01
CA ASP A 140 11.64 -12.04 15.38
C ASP A 140 10.61 -12.79 16.24
N ARG A 141 9.93 -12.07 17.12
CA ARG A 141 8.95 -12.65 18.05
C ARG A 141 7.56 -12.84 17.46
N TYR A 142 7.22 -12.04 16.47
CA TYR A 142 5.87 -11.97 15.91
C TYR A 142 5.78 -12.36 14.44
N ALA A 143 6.91 -12.70 13.78
CA ALA A 143 6.94 -13.04 12.36
C ALA A 143 5.98 -14.20 12.01
N ALA A 144 5.83 -15.19 12.91
CA ALA A 144 4.93 -16.32 12.72
C ALA A 144 3.43 -15.97 12.82
N GLU A 145 3.10 -14.77 13.33
CA GLU A 145 1.72 -14.31 13.48
C GLU A 145 1.30 -13.35 12.35
N LEU A 146 2.26 -12.79 11.59
CA LEU A 146 2.03 -11.82 10.53
C LEU A 146 1.68 -12.55 9.22
N LYS A 147 0.41 -12.93 9.08
CA LYS A 147 -0.07 -13.69 7.93
C LYS A 147 -0.36 -12.77 6.75
N VAL A 148 0.11 -13.14 5.57
CA VAL A 148 -0.26 -12.47 4.31
C VAL A 148 -1.67 -12.90 3.93
N ARG A 149 -2.62 -11.99 4.04
CA ARG A 149 -4.02 -12.24 3.68
C ARG A 149 -4.24 -12.13 2.17
N GLN A 150 -3.58 -11.13 1.55
CA GLN A 150 -3.75 -10.83 0.14
C GLN A 150 -2.58 -9.98 -0.36
N ILE A 151 -2.18 -10.21 -1.59
CA ILE A 151 -1.35 -9.28 -2.36
C ILE A 151 -2.22 -8.76 -3.49
N LEU A 152 -2.55 -7.48 -3.45
CA LEU A 152 -3.33 -6.82 -4.50
C LEU A 152 -2.51 -6.80 -5.80
N PRO A 153 -3.17 -6.85 -6.97
CA PRO A 153 -2.48 -6.61 -8.23
C PRO A 153 -1.65 -5.34 -8.16
N GLY A 154 -0.48 -5.31 -8.77
CA GLY A 154 0.31 -4.10 -8.91
C GLY A 154 -0.54 -3.03 -9.58
N ASN A 155 -0.37 -1.78 -9.17
CA ASN A 155 -0.75 -0.71 -10.05
C ASN A 155 0.17 -0.84 -11.26
N ASN A 156 -0.29 -1.58 -12.26
CA ASN A 156 0.34 -1.54 -13.56
C ASN A 156 -0.03 -0.17 -14.12
N ASP A 157 0.84 0.81 -13.85
CA ASP A 157 0.64 2.18 -14.33
C ASP A 157 0.86 2.28 -15.84
N ASP A 158 1.20 1.20 -16.50
CA ASP A 158 1.29 1.12 -17.95
C ASP A 158 -0.08 1.29 -18.59
N PHE A 159 -0.13 1.90 -19.74
CA PHE A 159 -1.39 2.11 -20.44
C PHE A 159 -2.05 0.77 -20.78
N PRO A 160 -3.26 0.47 -20.23
CA PRO A 160 -3.85 -0.87 -20.30
C PRO A 160 -4.57 -1.16 -21.63
N GLY A 161 -4.49 -0.25 -22.61
CA GLY A 161 -5.36 -0.25 -23.79
C GLY A 161 -6.69 0.46 -23.52
N TYR A 162 -7.24 1.09 -24.56
CA TYR A 162 -8.42 1.97 -24.44
C TYR A 162 -9.65 1.30 -23.82
N ASP A 163 -9.90 0.04 -24.15
CA ASP A 163 -11.06 -0.72 -23.66
C ASP A 163 -10.99 -1.00 -22.14
N ASN A 164 -9.81 -0.92 -21.58
CA ASN A 164 -9.55 -1.25 -20.17
C ASN A 164 -9.32 0.00 -19.30
N VAL A 165 -9.39 1.20 -19.87
CA VAL A 165 -9.17 2.44 -19.11
C VAL A 165 -10.33 2.72 -18.18
N LYS A 166 -10.10 2.46 -16.89
CA LYS A 166 -11.03 2.80 -15.80
C LYS A 166 -10.21 3.28 -14.61
N LEU A 167 -10.18 4.59 -14.37
CA LEU A 167 -9.34 5.22 -13.38
C LEU A 167 -10.15 5.92 -12.30
N SER A 168 -9.61 5.96 -11.10
CA SER A 168 -9.99 6.98 -10.11
C SER A 168 -9.32 8.31 -10.47
N TYR A 169 -9.78 9.41 -9.86
CA TYR A 169 -9.13 10.72 -10.03
C TYR A 169 -7.65 10.69 -9.58
N SER A 170 -7.37 10.04 -8.45
CA SER A 170 -6.00 9.87 -7.94
C SER A 170 -5.12 9.05 -8.88
N ASP A 171 -5.68 7.99 -9.51
CA ASP A 171 -4.94 7.20 -10.48
C ASP A 171 -4.65 8.00 -11.74
N LEU A 172 -5.64 8.75 -12.25
CA LEU A 172 -5.45 9.63 -13.39
C LEU A 172 -4.33 10.65 -13.14
N LYS A 173 -4.35 11.33 -11.98
CA LYS A 173 -3.31 12.29 -11.58
C LYS A 173 -1.91 11.66 -11.54
N ARG A 174 -1.81 10.39 -11.16
CA ARG A 174 -0.54 9.64 -11.09
C ARG A 174 0.00 9.28 -12.47
N VAL A 175 -0.88 8.87 -13.40
CA VAL A 175 -0.45 8.28 -14.68
C VAL A 175 -0.41 9.27 -15.84
N ILE A 176 -1.13 10.40 -15.78
CA ILE A 176 -1.35 11.33 -16.90
C ILE A 176 -0.05 11.89 -17.51
N ALA A 177 1.01 12.01 -16.70
CA ALA A 177 2.32 12.53 -17.12
C ALA A 177 3.29 11.43 -17.62
N ARG A 178 2.88 10.17 -17.62
CA ARG A 178 3.72 9.07 -18.09
C ARG A 178 3.77 9.04 -19.63
N LYS A 179 4.92 8.67 -20.19
CA LYS A 179 5.16 8.71 -21.64
C LYS A 179 4.19 7.83 -22.44
N ASP A 180 3.89 6.64 -21.95
CA ASP A 180 2.95 5.69 -22.54
C ASP A 180 1.51 6.23 -22.56
N TRP A 181 1.07 6.86 -21.45
CA TRP A 181 -0.23 7.52 -21.33
C TRP A 181 -0.33 8.77 -22.21
N ILE A 182 0.72 9.61 -22.22
CA ILE A 182 0.78 10.79 -23.10
C ILE A 182 0.64 10.36 -24.56
N ALA A 183 1.39 9.33 -24.98
CA ALA A 183 1.34 8.83 -26.35
C ALA A 183 -0.04 8.27 -26.70
N ALA A 184 -0.66 7.51 -25.80
CA ALA A 184 -1.99 6.95 -26.04
C ALA A 184 -3.08 8.02 -26.06
N LEU A 185 -3.19 8.82 -24.99
CA LEU A 185 -4.26 9.82 -24.85
C LEU A 185 -4.14 10.99 -25.82
N GLY A 186 -2.91 11.35 -26.22
CA GLY A 186 -2.66 12.40 -27.22
C GLY A 186 -3.02 12.03 -28.65
N ASN A 187 -3.26 10.75 -28.92
CA ASN A 187 -3.62 10.25 -30.26
C ASN A 187 -5.06 9.73 -30.37
N GLN A 188 -5.86 9.85 -29.29
CA GLN A 188 -7.20 9.25 -29.25
C GLN A 188 -8.29 10.30 -29.06
N LYS A 189 -9.22 10.36 -30.02
CA LYS A 189 -10.53 11.00 -29.82
C LYS A 189 -11.44 10.04 -29.09
N ALA A 190 -12.16 10.52 -28.08
CA ALA A 190 -13.01 9.66 -27.29
C ALA A 190 -14.25 10.37 -26.71
N VAL A 191 -15.26 9.58 -26.46
CA VAL A 191 -16.33 9.91 -25.51
C VAL A 191 -16.02 9.16 -24.22
N TYR A 192 -16.11 9.84 -23.10
CA TYR A 192 -15.78 9.28 -21.79
C TYR A 192 -16.84 9.60 -20.74
N LEU A 193 -16.88 8.79 -19.70
CA LEU A 193 -17.82 8.90 -18.60
C LEU A 193 -17.07 9.24 -17.30
N ILE A 194 -17.52 10.28 -16.62
CA ILE A 194 -17.10 10.58 -15.24
C ILE A 194 -18.24 10.27 -14.30
N THR A 195 -17.95 9.55 -13.21
CA THR A 195 -18.91 9.22 -12.17
C THR A 195 -18.50 9.86 -10.86
N ASP A 196 -19.33 10.73 -10.29
CA ASP A 196 -19.18 11.20 -8.93
C ASP A 196 -19.59 10.09 -7.95
N LYS A 197 -18.63 9.49 -7.26
CA LYS A 197 -18.87 8.38 -6.33
C LYS A 197 -19.67 8.79 -5.09
N LYS A 198 -19.70 10.08 -4.73
CA LYS A 198 -20.45 10.56 -3.56
C LYS A 198 -21.93 10.75 -3.87
N THR A 199 -22.24 11.29 -5.04
CA THR A 199 -23.62 11.65 -5.43
C THR A 199 -24.24 10.68 -6.44
N GLY A 200 -23.44 9.81 -7.06
CA GLY A 200 -23.86 8.95 -8.16
C GLY A 200 -24.11 9.69 -9.48
N LYS A 201 -23.86 10.99 -9.56
CA LYS A 201 -24.03 11.77 -10.79
C LYS A 201 -23.05 11.32 -11.87
N LEU A 202 -23.55 11.33 -13.11
CA LEU A 202 -22.81 10.95 -14.30
C LEU A 202 -22.60 12.17 -15.18
N TYR A 203 -21.38 12.30 -15.72
CA TYR A 203 -21.05 13.29 -16.73
C TYR A 203 -20.43 12.61 -17.94
N VAL A 204 -21.02 12.83 -19.11
CA VAL A 204 -20.49 12.36 -20.42
C VAL A 204 -19.73 13.50 -21.07
N GLY A 205 -18.44 13.30 -21.29
CA GLY A 205 -17.58 14.26 -22.00
C GLY A 205 -17.11 13.73 -23.35
N SER A 206 -16.69 14.62 -24.21
CA SER A 206 -16.04 14.30 -25.47
C SER A 206 -14.71 15.04 -25.62
N ALA A 207 -13.77 14.39 -26.27
CA ALA A 207 -12.45 14.95 -26.58
C ALA A 207 -12.19 14.80 -28.09
N THR A 208 -12.21 15.93 -28.82
CA THR A 208 -12.08 16.01 -30.28
C THR A 208 -11.07 17.06 -30.73
N GLY A 209 -10.44 17.79 -29.78
CA GLY A 209 -9.43 18.82 -30.04
C GLY A 209 -8.09 18.25 -30.55
N GLU A 210 -7.10 19.14 -30.77
CA GLU A 210 -5.78 18.76 -31.30
C GLU A 210 -5.00 17.78 -30.43
N GLU A 211 -4.97 18.01 -29.11
CA GLU A 211 -4.34 17.10 -28.15
C GLU A 211 -5.32 16.04 -27.60
N MET A 212 -6.47 15.92 -28.22
CA MET A 212 -7.46 14.86 -28.03
C MET A 212 -7.83 14.62 -26.55
N LEU A 213 -7.80 13.38 -26.11
CA LEU A 213 -8.19 12.99 -24.77
C LEU A 213 -7.19 13.51 -23.70
N LEU A 214 -5.91 13.60 -24.04
CA LEU A 214 -4.85 14.05 -23.13
C LEU A 214 -5.14 15.47 -22.61
N GLN A 215 -5.41 16.43 -23.53
CA GLN A 215 -5.69 17.81 -23.14
C GLN A 215 -6.87 17.91 -22.17
N ARG A 216 -7.95 17.22 -22.50
CA ARG A 216 -9.15 17.28 -21.67
C ARG A 216 -8.95 16.69 -20.28
N TRP A 217 -8.26 15.58 -20.19
CA TRP A 217 -8.02 14.91 -18.90
C TRP A 217 -6.92 15.62 -18.09
N SER A 218 -5.93 16.22 -18.73
CA SER A 218 -4.93 17.04 -18.04
C SER A 218 -5.55 18.28 -17.39
N GLN A 219 -6.57 18.88 -18.00
CA GLN A 219 -7.31 19.99 -17.39
C GLN A 219 -7.98 19.59 -16.07
N TYR A 220 -8.55 18.37 -15.98
CA TYR A 220 -9.19 17.90 -14.74
C TYR A 220 -8.21 17.66 -13.59
N VAL A 221 -6.94 17.38 -13.86
CA VAL A 221 -5.95 17.13 -12.81
C VAL A 221 -5.11 18.37 -12.46
N ALA A 222 -5.24 19.45 -13.23
CA ALA A 222 -4.57 20.73 -12.97
C ALA A 222 -5.37 21.65 -12.02
N ASP A 223 -6.68 21.41 -11.88
CA ASP A 223 -7.57 22.08 -10.94
C ASP A 223 -7.53 21.43 -9.55
#